data_5768964b2f0758efa2fe215347be7db4
#
_entry.id   5768964b2f0758efa2fe215347be7db4
#
_cell.length_a   1.000
_cell.length_b   1.000
_cell.length_c   1.000
_cell.angle_alpha   90.00
_cell.angle_beta   90.00
_cell.angle_gamma   90.00
#
_symmetry.space_group_name_H-M   'P 1'
#
loop_
_entity.id
_entity.type
_entity.pdbx_description
1 polymer ?
#
loop_
_entity_poly.entity_id
_entity_poly.type
_entity_poly.pdbx_seq_one_letter_code
_entity_poly.pdbx_strand_id
1 'polypeptide(L)'
;NTKRDVGSTVKPITVYAPAFEYLDVSTGKTIVDEPYKYVGTNTPVRNWDNKYWGTMTLRTALIESRNVPAVKLFNEVGADKIEDFLSRLGIQYAKIQQANAISSNTVDQDGTKYGMSSLKLAAAYAALSNGGTYNEPQYVNKIVFADGSEEVEAFKTPGIKAMEETTAYMVTDILKGVIESGPGYNATIQGLYQAGKTGTSNYTEEELEALNAASTVFPDSTF
;
A
#
# COMPACT_ATOMS: atom_id res chain seq x y z
N ASN A 1 -11.19 -5.56 -14.27
CA ASN A 1 -9.87 -5.96 -13.81
C ASN A 1 -9.57 -5.31 -12.46
N THR A 2 -9.70 -6.06 -11.39
CA THR A 2 -9.66 -5.54 -10.02
C THR A 2 -8.26 -5.60 -9.37
N LYS A 3 -7.29 -6.23 -10.04
CA LYS A 3 -5.93 -6.40 -9.52
C LYS A 3 -4.96 -5.64 -10.40
N ARG A 4 -4.49 -4.50 -9.90
CA ARG A 4 -3.50 -3.64 -10.57
C ARG A 4 -2.30 -3.43 -9.65
N ASP A 5 -1.18 -3.09 -10.25
CA ASP A 5 -0.08 -2.55 -9.46
C ASP A 5 -0.45 -1.18 -8.90
N VAL A 6 -0.42 -1.06 -7.60
CA VAL A 6 -0.71 0.18 -6.88
C VAL A 6 0.55 0.96 -6.53
N GLY A 7 1.72 0.47 -6.97
CA GLY A 7 3.01 1.10 -6.79
C GLY A 7 3.31 1.47 -5.34
N SER A 8 3.92 2.60 -5.12
CA SER A 8 4.37 3.07 -3.80
C SER A 8 3.27 3.26 -2.75
N THR A 9 1.98 3.15 -3.12
CA THR A 9 0.90 3.16 -2.12
C THR A 9 0.88 1.92 -1.23
N VAL A 10 1.63 0.85 -1.58
CA VAL A 10 1.82 -0.32 -0.70
C VAL A 10 2.71 -0.03 0.50
N LYS A 11 3.67 0.90 0.39
CA LYS A 11 4.71 1.12 1.39
C LYS A 11 4.21 1.26 2.83
N PRO A 12 3.17 2.06 3.10
CA PRO A 12 2.66 2.21 4.46
C PRO A 12 2.25 0.88 5.10
N ILE A 13 1.57 0.00 4.34
CA ILE A 13 0.98 -1.25 4.85
C ILE A 13 1.88 -2.47 4.67
N THR A 14 2.77 -2.48 3.67
CA THR A 14 3.65 -3.62 3.38
C THR A 14 5.03 -3.49 4.05
N VAL A 15 5.45 -2.28 4.38
CA VAL A 15 6.79 -2.02 4.90
C VAL A 15 6.79 -1.32 6.26
N TYR A 16 6.21 -0.11 6.33
CA TYR A 16 6.37 0.75 7.50
C TYR A 16 5.51 0.31 8.67
N ALA A 17 4.25 -0.05 8.45
CA ALA A 17 3.41 -0.58 9.53
C ALA A 17 3.98 -1.89 10.11
N PRO A 18 4.35 -2.91 9.30
CA PRO A 18 5.04 -4.08 9.83
C PRO A 18 6.35 -3.77 10.56
N ALA A 19 7.12 -2.77 10.10
CA ALA A 19 8.35 -2.39 10.78
C ALA A 19 8.08 -1.81 12.18
N PHE A 20 7.11 -0.92 12.31
CA PHE A 20 6.71 -0.36 13.60
C PHE A 20 6.06 -1.41 14.52
N GLU A 21 5.37 -2.38 13.94
CA GLU A 21 4.72 -3.46 14.70
C GLU A 21 5.71 -4.48 15.28
N TYR A 22 6.77 -4.82 14.53
CA TYR A 22 7.61 -5.98 14.86
C TYR A 22 9.06 -5.68 15.22
N LEU A 23 9.58 -4.48 14.95
CA LEU A 23 10.99 -4.16 15.13
C LEU A 23 11.27 -3.26 16.33
N ASP A 24 10.25 -2.85 17.09
CA ASP A 24 10.39 -1.89 18.20
C ASP A 24 11.18 -0.62 17.82
N VAL A 25 10.82 -0.04 16.68
CA VAL A 25 11.48 1.14 16.14
C VAL A 25 10.51 2.34 16.08
N SER A 26 11.07 3.54 16.20
CA SER A 26 10.32 4.79 16.08
C SER A 26 10.41 5.38 14.66
N THR A 27 9.57 6.37 14.39
CA THR A 27 9.61 7.16 13.14
C THR A 27 10.94 7.91 12.94
N GLY A 28 11.71 8.10 14.03
CA GLY A 28 13.03 8.73 14.03
C GLY A 28 14.20 7.78 13.76
N LYS A 29 13.99 6.45 13.70
CA LYS A 29 15.06 5.51 13.32
C LYS A 29 15.64 5.95 11.97
N THR A 30 16.96 5.95 11.88
CA THR A 30 17.68 6.31 10.65
C THR A 30 17.91 5.10 9.75
N ILE A 31 17.90 5.36 8.45
CA ILE A 31 18.18 4.40 7.39
C ILE A 31 18.99 5.12 6.30
N VAL A 32 19.85 4.39 5.59
CA VAL A 32 20.71 4.97 4.55
C VAL A 32 20.13 4.69 3.17
N ASP A 33 19.86 5.75 2.43
CA ASP A 33 19.48 5.72 1.01
C ASP A 33 20.75 5.82 0.15
N GLU A 34 21.20 4.70 -0.36
CA GLU A 34 22.46 4.50 -1.09
C GLU A 34 22.27 3.47 -2.22
N PRO A 35 23.22 3.33 -3.16
CA PRO A 35 23.17 2.26 -4.16
C PRO A 35 22.94 0.90 -3.51
N TYR A 36 21.85 0.22 -3.90
CA TYR A 36 21.42 -1.03 -3.31
C TYR A 36 20.88 -1.99 -4.38
N LYS A 37 21.04 -3.28 -4.17
CA LYS A 37 20.49 -4.33 -5.03
C LYS A 37 19.54 -5.21 -4.23
N TYR A 38 18.55 -5.77 -4.89
CA TYR A 38 17.74 -6.83 -4.28
C TYR A 38 18.65 -7.97 -3.83
N VAL A 39 18.51 -8.40 -2.59
CA VAL A 39 19.36 -9.45 -1.99
C VAL A 39 19.26 -10.72 -2.82
N GLY A 40 20.41 -11.33 -3.11
CA GLY A 40 20.50 -12.53 -3.94
C GLY A 40 20.40 -12.29 -5.45
N THR A 41 20.39 -11.02 -5.90
CA THR A 41 20.31 -10.68 -7.32
C THR A 41 21.34 -9.61 -7.73
N ASN A 42 21.47 -9.37 -9.04
CA ASN A 42 22.23 -8.24 -9.58
C ASN A 42 21.33 -7.04 -9.92
N THR A 43 20.03 -7.12 -9.69
CA THR A 43 19.06 -6.09 -10.04
C THR A 43 19.15 -4.92 -9.06
N PRO A 44 19.44 -3.69 -9.52
CA PRO A 44 19.49 -2.53 -8.64
C PRO A 44 18.09 -2.07 -8.22
N VAL A 45 17.96 -1.64 -6.98
CA VAL A 45 16.80 -0.86 -6.52
C VAL A 45 17.04 0.60 -6.89
N ARG A 46 16.12 1.20 -7.62
CA ARG A 46 16.21 2.60 -8.04
C ARG A 46 15.14 3.44 -7.34
N ASN A 47 15.54 4.63 -6.93
CA ASN A 47 14.59 5.65 -6.50
C ASN A 47 13.96 6.32 -7.73
N TRP A 48 12.80 6.94 -7.58
CA TRP A 48 12.04 7.57 -8.65
C TRP A 48 12.81 8.70 -9.38
N ASP A 49 13.74 9.37 -8.66
CA ASP A 49 14.59 10.45 -9.16
C ASP A 49 15.98 9.98 -9.60
N ASN A 50 16.27 8.67 -9.55
CA ASN A 50 17.59 8.06 -9.77
C ASN A 50 18.72 8.63 -8.90
N LYS A 51 18.40 9.25 -7.74
CA LYS A 51 19.35 9.82 -6.79
C LYS A 51 19.31 9.05 -5.48
N TYR A 52 20.34 9.22 -4.67
CA TYR A 52 20.47 8.70 -3.32
C TYR A 52 20.72 9.87 -2.38
N TRP A 53 20.00 9.91 -1.26
CA TRP A 53 19.99 11.06 -0.36
C TRP A 53 20.77 10.81 0.94
N GLY A 54 21.42 9.65 1.07
CA GLY A 54 22.19 9.30 2.26
C GLY A 54 21.34 8.98 3.48
N THR A 55 21.82 9.30 4.67
CA THR A 55 21.13 9.00 5.92
C THR A 55 19.90 9.88 6.11
N MET A 56 18.77 9.25 6.39
CA MET A 56 17.50 9.92 6.69
C MET A 56 16.70 9.14 7.72
N THR A 57 15.66 9.75 8.29
CA THR A 57 14.73 9.06 9.19
C THR A 57 13.73 8.21 8.40
N LEU A 58 13.12 7.20 9.04
CA LEU A 58 12.02 6.44 8.45
C LEU A 58 10.86 7.37 8.07
N ARG A 59 10.60 8.42 8.86
CA ARG A 59 9.64 9.47 8.53
C ARG A 59 9.92 10.10 7.17
N THR A 60 11.11 10.63 6.99
CA THR A 60 11.53 11.26 5.73
C THR A 60 11.48 10.28 4.57
N ALA A 61 11.94 9.05 4.79
CA ALA A 61 11.97 8.02 3.76
C ALA A 61 10.56 7.65 3.24
N LEU A 62 9.55 7.61 4.11
CA LEU A 62 8.17 7.36 3.70
C LEU A 62 7.52 8.58 3.05
N ILE A 63 7.71 9.79 3.61
CA ILE A 63 7.20 11.05 3.03
C ILE A 63 7.70 11.17 1.59
N GLU A 64 9.01 11.06 1.38
CA GLU A 64 9.67 11.21 0.10
C GLU A 64 9.58 9.96 -0.80
N SER A 65 8.85 8.96 -0.34
CA SER A 65 8.60 7.73 -1.10
C SER A 65 9.86 7.03 -1.60
N ARG A 66 10.97 7.02 -0.80
CA ARG A 66 12.23 6.41 -1.19
C ARG A 66 12.10 4.90 -1.34
N ASN A 67 12.60 4.35 -2.42
CA ASN A 67 12.50 2.91 -2.71
C ASN A 67 13.57 2.11 -1.98
N VAL A 68 14.82 2.58 -1.98
CA VAL A 68 15.93 1.87 -1.33
C VAL A 68 15.68 1.70 0.18
N PRO A 69 15.34 2.75 0.94
CA PRO A 69 14.93 2.61 2.32
C PRO A 69 13.79 1.61 2.53
N ALA A 70 12.77 1.64 1.66
CA ALA A 70 11.63 0.73 1.77
C ALA A 70 12.05 -0.74 1.60
N VAL A 71 12.88 -1.07 0.59
CA VAL A 71 13.35 -2.45 0.37
C VAL A 71 14.27 -2.91 1.50
N LYS A 72 15.15 -2.06 2.01
CA LYS A 72 16.00 -2.38 3.17
C LYS A 72 15.16 -2.70 4.40
N LEU A 73 14.19 -1.85 4.70
CA LEU A 73 13.31 -2.02 5.86
C LEU A 73 12.42 -3.26 5.72
N PHE A 74 11.93 -3.56 4.51
CA PHE A 74 11.22 -4.79 4.18
C PHE A 74 12.06 -6.03 4.53
N ASN A 75 13.32 -6.04 4.12
CA ASN A 75 14.23 -7.15 4.40
C ASN A 75 14.55 -7.26 5.92
N GLU A 76 14.61 -6.15 6.65
CA GLU A 76 14.80 -6.14 8.10
C GLU A 76 13.59 -6.75 8.84
N VAL A 77 12.36 -6.49 8.38
CA VAL A 77 11.14 -7.11 8.93
C VAL A 77 11.08 -8.59 8.63
N GLY A 78 11.34 -8.96 7.39
CA GLY A 78 11.26 -10.33 6.88
C GLY A 78 9.91 -10.70 6.29
N ALA A 79 9.95 -11.56 5.26
CA ALA A 79 8.78 -11.91 4.45
C ALA A 79 7.65 -12.53 5.27
N ASP A 80 7.96 -13.46 6.18
CA ASP A 80 6.94 -14.20 6.96
C ASP A 80 6.12 -13.27 7.86
N LYS A 81 6.77 -12.27 8.51
CA LYS A 81 6.07 -11.29 9.34
C LYS A 81 5.20 -10.36 8.51
N ILE A 82 5.68 -9.98 7.31
CA ILE A 82 4.93 -9.14 6.38
C ILE A 82 3.71 -9.90 5.86
N GLU A 83 3.85 -11.17 5.52
CA GLU A 83 2.75 -12.02 5.07
C GLU A 83 1.68 -12.16 6.15
N ASP A 84 2.06 -12.45 7.40
CA ASP A 84 1.16 -12.50 8.55
C ASP A 84 0.43 -11.15 8.74
N PHE A 85 1.16 -10.04 8.72
CA PHE A 85 0.59 -8.71 8.86
C PHE A 85 -0.44 -8.39 7.77
N LEU A 86 -0.10 -8.66 6.50
CA LEU A 86 -0.99 -8.42 5.36
C LEU A 86 -2.24 -9.31 5.41
N SER A 87 -2.11 -10.55 5.89
CA SER A 87 -3.24 -11.47 6.03
C SER A 87 -4.32 -10.92 6.96
N ARG A 88 -3.93 -10.23 8.05
CA ARG A 88 -4.85 -9.54 8.98
C ARG A 88 -5.56 -8.35 8.33
N LEU A 89 -5.03 -7.82 7.24
CA LEU A 89 -5.64 -6.77 6.41
C LEU A 89 -6.42 -7.32 5.20
N GLY A 90 -6.70 -8.63 5.17
CA GLY A 90 -7.38 -9.30 4.07
C GLY A 90 -6.60 -9.32 2.76
N ILE A 91 -5.27 -9.11 2.83
CA ILE A 91 -4.37 -9.07 1.67
C ILE A 91 -3.52 -10.33 1.64
N GLN A 92 -3.53 -11.02 0.51
CA GLN A 92 -2.74 -12.22 0.29
C GLN A 92 -1.97 -12.12 -1.02
N TYR A 93 -0.70 -12.48 -0.98
CA TYR A 93 0.15 -12.69 -2.13
C TYR A 93 0.41 -14.19 -2.30
N ALA A 94 0.60 -14.64 -3.53
CA ALA A 94 1.03 -16.03 -3.78
C ALA A 94 2.40 -16.29 -3.17
N LYS A 95 3.26 -15.29 -3.24
CA LYS A 95 4.60 -15.29 -2.64
C LYS A 95 5.02 -13.87 -2.35
N ILE A 96 5.41 -13.60 -1.12
CA ILE A 96 6.00 -12.33 -0.73
C ILE A 96 7.45 -12.25 -1.24
N GLN A 97 7.77 -11.17 -1.93
CA GLN A 97 9.09 -10.90 -2.50
C GLN A 97 9.56 -9.49 -2.13
N GLN A 98 10.87 -9.25 -2.18
CA GLN A 98 11.45 -7.94 -1.87
C GLN A 98 10.87 -6.80 -2.73
N ALA A 99 10.50 -7.09 -3.99
CA ALA A 99 9.85 -6.13 -4.87
C ALA A 99 8.48 -5.65 -4.35
N ASN A 100 7.82 -6.45 -3.50
CA ASN A 100 6.56 -6.06 -2.87
C ASN A 100 6.70 -4.93 -1.84
N ALA A 101 7.91 -4.54 -1.50
CA ALA A 101 8.17 -3.30 -0.75
C ALA A 101 7.74 -2.03 -1.51
N ILE A 102 7.68 -2.08 -2.84
CA ILE A 102 7.43 -0.90 -3.70
C ILE A 102 6.36 -1.13 -4.76
N SER A 103 5.86 -2.36 -4.91
CA SER A 103 4.89 -2.77 -5.91
C SER A 103 3.99 -3.87 -5.35
N SER A 104 2.74 -3.90 -5.76
CA SER A 104 1.82 -5.00 -5.45
C SER A 104 1.75 -6.05 -6.56
N ASN A 105 2.51 -5.87 -7.64
CA ASN A 105 2.41 -6.71 -8.82
C ASN A 105 3.17 -8.02 -8.62
N THR A 106 2.42 -9.10 -8.51
CA THR A 106 2.94 -10.47 -8.52
C THR A 106 2.12 -11.32 -9.47
N VAL A 107 2.82 -12.11 -10.26
CA VAL A 107 2.24 -13.09 -11.17
C VAL A 107 2.83 -14.43 -10.78
N ASP A 108 2.02 -15.47 -10.65
CA ASP A 108 2.53 -16.82 -10.42
C ASP A 108 2.85 -17.56 -11.73
N GLN A 109 3.21 -18.84 -11.63
CA GLN A 109 3.68 -19.63 -12.77
C GLN A 109 2.59 -19.92 -13.80
N ASP A 110 1.32 -19.85 -13.43
CA ASP A 110 0.17 -20.04 -14.32
C ASP A 110 -0.37 -18.74 -14.90
N GLY A 111 0.28 -17.61 -14.60
CA GLY A 111 -0.13 -16.28 -15.06
C GLY A 111 -1.21 -15.65 -14.20
N THR A 112 -1.60 -16.24 -13.07
CA THR A 112 -2.57 -15.65 -12.15
C THR A 112 -1.98 -14.41 -11.52
N LYS A 113 -2.61 -13.26 -11.74
CA LYS A 113 -2.22 -11.99 -11.12
C LYS A 113 -2.69 -11.96 -9.66
N TYR A 114 -1.74 -11.93 -8.75
CA TYR A 114 -1.97 -11.56 -7.35
C TYR A 114 -1.73 -10.08 -7.19
N GLY A 115 -2.21 -9.53 -6.14
CA GLY A 115 -2.00 -8.13 -5.84
C GLY A 115 -3.17 -7.53 -5.12
N MET A 116 -3.19 -6.23 -5.08
CA MET A 116 -4.13 -5.46 -4.31
C MET A 116 -5.17 -4.82 -5.23
N SER A 117 -6.45 -5.05 -4.97
CA SER A 117 -7.48 -4.25 -5.60
C SER A 117 -7.59 -2.89 -4.87
N SER A 118 -8.14 -1.89 -5.54
CA SER A 118 -8.43 -0.59 -4.91
C SER A 118 -9.29 -0.72 -3.66
N LEU A 119 -10.24 -1.67 -3.65
CA LEU A 119 -11.09 -1.96 -2.50
C LEU A 119 -10.28 -2.50 -1.31
N LYS A 120 -9.40 -3.48 -1.54
CA LYS A 120 -8.53 -4.04 -0.48
C LYS A 120 -7.57 -2.99 0.06
N LEU A 121 -7.00 -2.18 -0.83
CA LEU A 121 -6.13 -1.08 -0.41
C LEU A 121 -6.88 -0.05 0.43
N ALA A 122 -8.08 0.35 0.01
CA ALA A 122 -8.91 1.29 0.76
C ALA A 122 -9.26 0.75 2.16
N ALA A 123 -9.62 -0.54 2.26
CA ALA A 123 -9.91 -1.18 3.54
C ALA A 123 -8.66 -1.25 4.46
N ALA A 124 -7.48 -1.52 3.90
CA ALA A 124 -6.23 -1.51 4.66
C ALA A 124 -5.86 -0.11 5.16
N TYR A 125 -6.08 0.92 4.36
CA TYR A 125 -5.90 2.31 4.79
C TYR A 125 -6.96 2.74 5.83
N ALA A 126 -8.20 2.25 5.71
CA ALA A 126 -9.22 2.48 6.72
C ALA A 126 -8.80 1.90 8.08
N ALA A 127 -8.09 0.77 8.11
CA ALA A 127 -7.56 0.21 9.35
C ALA A 127 -6.54 1.14 10.03
N LEU A 128 -5.71 1.86 9.25
CA LEU A 128 -4.79 2.87 9.80
C LEU A 128 -5.55 4.01 10.51
N SER A 129 -6.63 4.49 9.92
CA SER A 129 -7.45 5.57 10.50
C SER A 129 -8.40 5.08 11.61
N ASN A 130 -8.58 3.78 11.74
CA ASN A 130 -9.46 3.12 12.72
C ASN A 130 -8.67 2.45 13.87
N GLY A 131 -7.58 3.06 14.30
CA GLY A 131 -6.78 2.59 15.43
C GLY A 131 -6.23 1.17 15.27
N GLY A 132 -5.94 0.75 14.02
CA GLY A 132 -5.40 -0.57 13.71
C GLY A 132 -6.46 -1.67 13.54
N THR A 133 -7.74 -1.35 13.62
CA THR A 133 -8.83 -2.30 13.43
C THR A 133 -9.24 -2.37 11.95
N TYR A 134 -9.07 -3.54 11.35
CA TYR A 134 -9.51 -3.84 9.99
C TYR A 134 -10.97 -4.30 9.99
N ASN A 135 -11.77 -3.69 9.13
CA ASN A 135 -13.12 -4.13 8.83
C ASN A 135 -13.17 -4.63 7.39
N GLU A 136 -13.68 -5.84 7.22
CA GLU A 136 -13.87 -6.37 5.86
C GLU A 136 -14.92 -5.55 5.11
N PRO A 137 -14.64 -5.17 3.84
CA PRO A 137 -15.61 -4.44 3.02
C PRO A 137 -16.93 -5.19 2.89
N GLN A 138 -18.02 -4.51 3.19
CA GLN A 138 -19.38 -5.03 3.10
C GLN A 138 -20.13 -4.40 1.92
N TYR A 139 -20.89 -5.21 1.20
CA TYR A 139 -21.68 -4.79 0.04
C TYR A 139 -23.17 -4.69 0.35
N VAL A 140 -23.62 -5.37 1.41
CA VAL A 140 -25.01 -5.39 1.84
C VAL A 140 -25.07 -5.04 3.33
N ASN A 141 -25.86 -4.05 3.69
CA ASN A 141 -26.03 -3.63 5.08
C ASN A 141 -27.27 -4.26 5.71
N LYS A 142 -28.31 -4.46 4.93
CA LYS A 142 -29.57 -5.06 5.37
C LYS A 142 -30.39 -5.54 4.20
N ILE A 143 -31.31 -6.45 4.47
CA ILE A 143 -32.39 -6.83 3.57
C ILE A 143 -33.71 -6.33 4.20
N VAL A 144 -34.52 -5.63 3.41
CA VAL A 144 -35.86 -5.21 3.79
C VAL A 144 -36.84 -6.10 3.02
N PHE A 145 -37.64 -6.88 3.75
CA PHE A 145 -38.65 -7.75 3.16
C PHE A 145 -39.93 -6.97 2.77
N ALA A 146 -40.77 -7.57 1.96
CA ALA A 146 -42.00 -6.93 1.48
C ALA A 146 -43.01 -6.59 2.61
N ASP A 147 -42.95 -7.28 3.76
CA ASP A 147 -43.73 -7.02 4.96
C ASP A 147 -43.15 -5.89 5.82
N GLY A 148 -42.03 -5.29 5.43
CA GLY A 148 -41.33 -4.23 6.14
C GLY A 148 -40.39 -4.72 7.24
N SER A 149 -40.25 -6.01 7.45
CA SER A 149 -39.22 -6.56 8.37
C SER A 149 -37.83 -6.41 7.79
N GLU A 150 -36.82 -6.32 8.65
CA GLU A 150 -35.42 -6.13 8.25
C GLU A 150 -34.53 -7.24 8.83
N GLU A 151 -33.58 -7.72 8.02
CA GLU A 151 -32.49 -8.56 8.46
C GLU A 151 -31.16 -7.78 8.36
N VAL A 152 -30.52 -7.57 9.48
CA VAL A 152 -29.29 -6.77 9.60
C VAL A 152 -28.14 -7.60 10.19
N GLU A 153 -28.41 -8.46 11.15
CA GLU A 153 -27.39 -9.18 11.92
C GLU A 153 -26.51 -10.09 11.05
N ALA A 154 -27.08 -10.69 10.01
CA ALA A 154 -26.34 -11.57 9.07
C ALA A 154 -25.20 -10.86 8.32
N PHE A 155 -25.21 -9.53 8.27
CA PHE A 155 -24.22 -8.71 7.54
C PHE A 155 -23.22 -8.03 8.46
N LYS A 156 -23.32 -8.22 9.79
CA LYS A 156 -22.36 -7.66 10.74
C LYS A 156 -21.12 -8.54 10.81
N THR A 157 -19.99 -8.02 10.35
CA THR A 157 -18.68 -8.64 10.56
C THR A 157 -17.93 -7.89 11.67
N PRO A 158 -17.45 -8.59 12.72
CA PRO A 158 -16.64 -7.96 13.74
C PRO A 158 -15.30 -7.50 13.13
N GLY A 159 -14.84 -6.32 13.56
CA GLY A 159 -13.51 -5.85 13.17
C GLY A 159 -12.39 -6.74 13.73
N ILE A 160 -11.32 -6.87 13.00
CA ILE A 160 -10.12 -7.64 13.37
C ILE A 160 -9.03 -6.65 13.78
N LYS A 161 -8.40 -6.83 14.94
CA LYS A 161 -7.21 -6.08 15.32
C LYS A 161 -6.06 -6.51 14.40
N ALA A 162 -5.75 -5.70 13.40
CA ALA A 162 -4.71 -5.98 12.43
C ALA A 162 -3.32 -5.49 12.89
N MET A 163 -3.29 -4.41 13.68
CA MET A 163 -2.07 -3.82 14.23
C MET A 163 -2.37 -3.06 15.52
N GLU A 164 -1.33 -2.74 16.28
CA GLU A 164 -1.46 -1.90 17.46
C GLU A 164 -1.86 -0.45 17.09
N GLU A 165 -2.57 0.21 17.98
CA GLU A 165 -3.01 1.60 17.79
C GLU A 165 -1.81 2.54 17.60
N THR A 166 -0.71 2.28 18.30
CA THR A 166 0.54 3.02 18.17
C THR A 166 1.16 2.89 16.79
N THR A 167 1.12 1.69 16.21
CA THR A 167 1.56 1.43 14.82
C THR A 167 0.72 2.21 13.82
N ALA A 168 -0.61 2.12 13.94
CA ALA A 168 -1.54 2.84 13.08
C ALA A 168 -1.35 4.36 13.19
N TYR A 169 -1.15 4.86 14.42
CA TYR A 169 -0.88 6.28 14.66
C TYR A 169 0.42 6.75 14.02
N MET A 170 1.54 6.03 14.23
CA MET A 170 2.84 6.40 13.67
C MET A 170 2.81 6.48 12.15
N VAL A 171 2.18 5.50 11.49
CA VAL A 171 2.05 5.51 10.04
C VAL A 171 1.18 6.67 9.57
N THR A 172 0.00 6.85 10.18
CA THR A 172 -0.93 7.94 9.82
C THR A 172 -0.29 9.30 10.01
N ASP A 173 0.47 9.49 11.08
CA ASP A 173 1.18 10.74 11.36
C ASP A 173 2.26 11.06 10.30
N ILE A 174 2.99 10.06 9.83
CA ILE A 174 3.92 10.25 8.70
C ILE A 174 3.16 10.61 7.42
N LEU A 175 2.01 9.95 7.17
CA LEU A 175 1.21 10.18 5.96
C LEU A 175 0.58 11.57 5.90
N LYS A 176 0.41 12.26 7.03
CA LYS A 176 0.07 13.70 7.03
C LYS A 176 1.17 14.52 6.34
N GLY A 177 2.43 14.24 6.66
CA GLY A 177 3.57 14.92 6.03
C GLY A 177 3.63 14.75 4.50
N VAL A 178 3.14 13.64 3.96
CA VAL A 178 3.05 13.44 2.50
C VAL A 178 2.14 14.49 1.85
N ILE A 179 1.04 14.83 2.52
CA ILE A 179 0.06 15.82 2.02
C ILE A 179 0.49 17.25 2.38
N GLU A 180 1.03 17.47 3.58
CA GLU A 180 1.38 18.81 4.07
C GLU A 180 2.59 19.42 3.35
N SER A 181 3.61 18.63 3.05
CA SER A 181 4.89 19.11 2.49
C SER A 181 5.57 18.15 1.52
N GLY A 182 5.04 16.94 1.35
CA GLY A 182 5.60 15.90 0.50
C GLY A 182 5.02 15.87 -0.92
N PRO A 183 5.28 14.79 -1.66
CA PRO A 183 4.82 14.62 -3.04
C PRO A 183 3.29 14.66 -3.23
N GLY A 184 2.53 14.50 -2.15
CA GLY A 184 1.06 14.57 -2.16
C GLY A 184 0.47 15.97 -1.98
N TYR A 185 1.29 17.02 -1.89
CA TYR A 185 0.86 18.38 -1.59
C TYR A 185 -0.29 18.90 -2.51
N ASN A 186 -0.25 18.55 -3.78
CA ASN A 186 -1.29 18.94 -4.74
C ASN A 186 -2.67 18.31 -4.47
N ALA A 187 -2.77 17.32 -3.58
CA ALA A 187 -4.04 16.73 -3.14
C ALA A 187 -4.62 17.41 -1.88
N THR A 188 -3.98 18.47 -1.39
CA THR A 188 -4.44 19.20 -0.19
C THR A 188 -5.83 19.82 -0.42
N ILE A 189 -6.74 19.55 0.53
CA ILE A 189 -8.05 20.21 0.61
C ILE A 189 -8.01 21.14 1.81
N GLN A 190 -8.16 22.43 1.56
CA GLN A 190 -8.07 23.44 2.60
C GLN A 190 -9.14 23.22 3.69
N GLY A 191 -8.72 23.27 4.94
CA GLY A 191 -9.60 23.12 6.11
C GLY A 191 -9.85 21.66 6.53
N LEU A 192 -9.25 20.68 5.85
CA LEU A 192 -9.33 19.26 6.24
C LEU A 192 -7.98 18.75 6.73
N TYR A 193 -8.02 17.91 7.78
CA TYR A 193 -6.87 17.09 8.17
C TYR A 193 -6.80 15.89 7.24
N GLN A 194 -5.68 15.74 6.55
CA GLN A 194 -5.49 14.71 5.54
C GLN A 194 -4.22 13.92 5.78
N ALA A 195 -4.30 12.63 5.49
CA ALA A 195 -3.17 11.75 5.40
C ALA A 195 -3.29 10.94 4.10
N GLY A 196 -2.20 10.69 3.41
CA GLY A 196 -2.26 9.98 2.14
C GLY A 196 -0.90 9.52 1.66
N LYS A 197 -0.88 8.77 0.58
CA LYS A 197 0.35 8.30 -0.07
C LYS A 197 0.20 8.35 -1.59
N THR A 198 1.18 8.92 -2.26
CA THR A 198 1.29 8.88 -3.71
C THR A 198 1.81 7.53 -4.18
N GLY A 199 1.40 7.12 -5.37
CA GLY A 199 1.91 5.93 -6.05
C GLY A 199 2.07 6.18 -7.53
N THR A 200 3.05 5.53 -8.12
CA THR A 200 3.28 5.49 -9.57
C THR A 200 3.52 4.03 -9.93
N SER A 201 2.83 3.56 -10.93
CA SER A 201 3.09 2.25 -11.53
C SER A 201 3.18 2.40 -13.05
N ASN A 202 3.88 1.48 -13.69
CA ASN A 202 3.94 1.39 -15.14
C ASN A 202 2.85 0.44 -15.63
N TYR A 203 2.33 0.72 -16.82
CA TYR A 203 1.53 -0.27 -17.53
C TYR A 203 2.43 -1.42 -18.00
N THR A 204 1.91 -2.63 -17.99
CA THR A 204 2.54 -3.76 -18.68
C THR A 204 2.43 -3.58 -20.20
N GLU A 205 3.24 -4.28 -20.97
CA GLU A 205 3.15 -4.26 -22.44
C GLU A 205 1.73 -4.63 -22.91
N GLU A 206 1.14 -5.66 -22.32
CA GLU A 206 -0.22 -6.12 -22.61
C GLU A 206 -1.29 -5.04 -22.30
N GLU A 207 -1.13 -4.32 -21.18
CA GLU A 207 -2.03 -3.20 -20.85
C GLU A 207 -1.85 -2.02 -21.80
N LEU A 208 -0.61 -1.73 -22.25
CA LEU A 208 -0.34 -0.70 -23.26
C LEU A 208 -0.92 -1.07 -24.62
N GLU A 209 -0.80 -2.32 -25.04
CA GLU A 209 -1.42 -2.81 -26.26
C GLU A 209 -2.95 -2.70 -26.22
N ALA A 210 -3.56 -3.07 -25.08
CA ALA A 210 -5.01 -2.94 -24.89
C ALA A 210 -5.47 -1.46 -24.91
N LEU A 211 -4.69 -0.55 -24.30
CA LEU A 211 -4.98 0.88 -24.33
C LEU A 211 -4.82 1.46 -25.73
N ASN A 212 -3.78 1.07 -26.47
CA ASN A 212 -3.57 1.49 -27.85
C ASN A 212 -4.68 0.98 -28.76
N ALA A 213 -5.14 -0.26 -28.59
CA ALA A 213 -6.28 -0.81 -29.32
C ALA A 213 -7.58 -0.04 -28.99
N ALA A 214 -7.82 0.30 -27.71
CA ALA A 214 -8.95 1.11 -27.30
C ALA A 214 -8.90 2.55 -27.87
N SER A 215 -7.71 3.15 -27.90
CA SER A 215 -7.49 4.48 -28.48
C SER A 215 -7.78 4.54 -29.98
N THR A 216 -7.55 3.45 -30.73
CA THR A 216 -7.91 3.38 -32.15
C THR A 216 -9.42 3.26 -32.38
N VAL A 217 -10.16 2.70 -31.41
CA VAL A 217 -11.65 2.60 -31.48
C VAL A 217 -12.30 3.90 -31.00
N PHE A 218 -11.66 4.63 -30.07
CA PHE A 218 -12.15 5.90 -29.50
C PHE A 218 -11.08 6.99 -29.63
N PRO A 219 -10.85 7.54 -30.85
CA PRO A 219 -9.74 8.45 -31.12
C PRO A 219 -9.80 9.78 -30.34
N ASP A 220 -10.97 10.16 -29.82
CA ASP A 220 -11.16 11.39 -29.04
C ASP A 220 -11.00 11.17 -27.51
N SER A 221 -10.70 9.95 -27.07
CA SER A 221 -10.44 9.66 -25.66
C SER A 221 -8.95 9.90 -25.33
N THR A 222 -8.68 10.96 -24.58
CA THR A 222 -7.36 11.17 -23.94
C THR A 222 -7.31 10.32 -22.68
N PHE A 223 -6.48 9.27 -22.70
CA PHE A 223 -6.16 8.47 -21.54
C PHE A 223 -4.84 8.92 -20.92
#